data_6c8d46160e8cbbf9d0322eaab40eef50
#
_entry.id   6c8d46160e8cbbf9d0322eaab40eef50
#
_cell.length_a   1.000
_cell.length_b   1.000
_cell.length_c   1.000
_cell.angle_alpha   90.00
_cell.angle_beta   90.00
_cell.angle_gamma   90.00
#
_symmetry.space_group_name_H-M   'P 1'
#
loop_
_entity.id
_entity.type
_entity.pdbx_description
1 polymer ?
#
loop_
_entity_poly.entity_id
_entity_poly.type
_entity_poly.pdbx_seq_one_letter_code
_entity_poly.pdbx_strand_id
1 'polypeptide(L)'
;MAITSLHVAGYRSVRGVRLKLSQVNVLVGPNGCGKTNLYRALCLLAAAADGRLARSLADEGGMPSVLWAGERPKGPVRMTVGVQVDDLEYELSCGLMPPVPGGSAFDLDPHVKEERLRLVEGRKRTEIMRRDNATAVVRDDQGSRVTSPSLVGREADDQSSQCARP
;
A
#
# COMPACT_ATOMS: atom_id res chain seq x y z
N MET A 1 17.51 11.21 6.31
CA MET A 1 16.40 10.42 5.71
C MET A 1 15.45 11.41 5.06
N ALA A 2 15.35 11.42 3.74
CA ALA A 2 14.54 12.38 3.00
C ALA A 2 13.69 11.65 1.97
N ILE A 3 12.41 12.06 1.86
CA ILE A 3 11.54 11.59 0.79
C ILE A 3 11.89 12.39 -0.48
N THR A 4 12.34 11.71 -1.52
CA THR A 4 12.80 12.34 -2.78
C THR A 4 11.76 12.24 -3.89
N SER A 5 10.82 11.28 -3.80
CA SER A 5 9.68 11.22 -4.72
C SER A 5 8.43 10.64 -4.07
N LEU A 6 7.27 11.04 -4.61
CA LEU A 6 5.95 10.51 -4.25
C LEU A 6 5.22 10.11 -5.53
N HIS A 7 4.65 8.92 -5.55
CA HIS A 7 3.76 8.45 -6.59
C HIS A 7 2.40 8.09 -6.00
N VAL A 8 1.34 8.63 -6.57
CA VAL A 8 -0.04 8.33 -6.17
C VAL A 8 -0.86 8.12 -7.43
N ALA A 9 -1.56 7.02 -7.52
CA ALA A 9 -2.47 6.73 -8.62
C ALA A 9 -3.74 6.01 -8.12
N GLY A 10 -4.87 6.37 -8.71
CA GLY A 10 -6.15 5.72 -8.40
C GLY A 10 -6.70 6.00 -7.01
N TYR A 11 -6.29 7.09 -6.36
CA TYR A 11 -6.66 7.41 -4.98
C TYR A 11 -7.55 8.65 -4.93
N ARG A 12 -8.80 8.50 -4.46
CA ARG A 12 -9.80 9.57 -4.29
C ARG A 12 -9.92 10.47 -5.56
N SER A 13 -9.55 11.73 -5.47
CA SER A 13 -9.54 12.66 -6.62
C SER A 13 -8.24 12.61 -7.44
N VAL A 14 -7.25 11.80 -7.03
CA VAL A 14 -5.97 11.71 -7.72
C VAL A 14 -5.99 10.53 -8.69
N ARG A 15 -6.14 10.83 -9.98
CA ARG A 15 -6.06 9.82 -11.05
C ARG A 15 -4.66 9.23 -11.16
N GLY A 16 -3.65 10.11 -11.18
CA GLY A 16 -2.26 9.71 -11.23
C GLY A 16 -1.34 10.92 -11.18
N VAL A 17 -0.38 10.90 -10.27
CA VAL A 17 0.63 11.95 -10.13
C VAL A 17 1.94 11.33 -9.67
N ARG A 18 3.03 11.87 -10.18
CA ARG A 18 4.38 11.54 -9.73
C ARG A 18 5.12 12.86 -9.47
N LEU A 19 5.54 13.04 -8.24
CA LEU A 19 6.20 14.26 -7.76
C LEU A 19 7.65 13.94 -7.41
N LYS A 20 8.56 14.82 -7.83
CA LYS A 20 9.89 14.90 -7.24
C LYS A 20 9.80 15.86 -6.06
N LEU A 21 10.33 15.46 -4.92
CA LEU A 21 10.27 16.22 -3.69
C LEU A 21 11.65 16.73 -3.29
N SER A 22 11.66 17.91 -2.69
CA SER A 22 12.81 18.57 -2.07
C SER A 22 12.62 18.65 -0.57
N GLN A 23 13.53 19.29 0.16
CA GLN A 23 13.40 19.49 1.61
C GLN A 23 12.15 20.26 2.00
N VAL A 24 11.75 21.23 1.17
CA VAL A 24 10.52 22.02 1.33
C VAL A 24 9.76 21.99 0.01
N ASN A 25 8.48 21.60 0.09
CA ASN A 25 7.59 21.55 -1.07
C ASN A 25 6.31 22.33 -0.76
N VAL A 26 5.89 23.16 -1.67
CA VAL A 26 4.66 23.95 -1.56
C VAL A 26 3.68 23.51 -2.66
N LEU A 27 2.54 22.96 -2.24
CA LEU A 27 1.46 22.56 -3.15
C LEU A 27 0.43 23.68 -3.27
N VAL A 28 0.35 24.29 -4.43
CA VAL A 28 -0.58 25.38 -4.74
C VAL A 28 -1.64 24.87 -5.72
N GLY A 29 -2.87 25.34 -5.54
CA GLY A 29 -3.97 25.00 -6.43
C GLY A 29 -5.34 25.32 -5.80
N PRO A 30 -6.43 25.31 -6.58
CA PRO A 30 -7.77 25.58 -6.08
C PRO A 30 -8.24 24.54 -5.03
N ASN A 31 -9.30 24.86 -4.31
CA ASN A 31 -9.91 23.92 -3.39
C ASN A 31 -10.47 22.71 -4.17
N GLY A 32 -10.35 21.53 -3.59
CA GLY A 32 -10.81 20.28 -4.22
C GLY A 32 -9.85 19.66 -5.24
N CYS A 33 -8.73 20.30 -5.64
CA CYS A 33 -7.80 19.76 -6.64
C CYS A 33 -6.95 18.55 -6.15
N GLY A 34 -7.13 18.09 -4.91
CA GLY A 34 -6.47 16.88 -4.41
C GLY A 34 -5.23 17.09 -3.53
N LYS A 35 -4.88 18.33 -3.14
CA LYS A 35 -3.73 18.60 -2.25
C LYS A 35 -3.76 17.76 -0.97
N THR A 36 -4.89 17.76 -0.27
CA THR A 36 -5.09 16.98 0.95
C THR A 36 -4.97 15.48 0.70
N ASN A 37 -5.36 14.99 -0.47
CA ASN A 37 -5.26 13.58 -0.81
C ASN A 37 -3.81 13.14 -1.04
N LEU A 38 -2.92 14.01 -1.48
CA LEU A 38 -1.49 13.72 -1.54
C LEU A 38 -0.89 13.56 -0.13
N TYR A 39 -1.27 14.43 0.81
CA TYR A 39 -0.87 14.29 2.20
C TYR A 39 -1.41 12.99 2.84
N ARG A 40 -2.69 12.67 2.61
CA ARG A 40 -3.31 11.42 3.08
C ARG A 40 -2.61 10.18 2.50
N ALA A 41 -2.18 10.22 1.24
CA ALA A 41 -1.40 9.13 0.65
C ALA A 41 -0.08 8.87 1.40
N LEU A 42 0.61 9.92 1.86
CA LEU A 42 1.79 9.77 2.74
C LEU A 42 1.42 9.17 4.10
N CYS A 43 0.27 9.58 4.68
CA CYS A 43 -0.21 8.99 5.93
C CYS A 43 -0.55 7.49 5.77
N LEU A 44 -1.11 7.09 4.63
CA LEU A 44 -1.35 5.66 4.34
C LEU A 44 -0.06 4.85 4.22
N LEU A 45 1.00 5.42 3.62
CA LEU A 45 2.31 4.76 3.57
C LEU A 45 2.92 4.60 4.96
N ALA A 46 2.81 5.62 5.82
CA ALA A 46 3.24 5.52 7.21
C ALA A 46 2.41 4.45 7.97
N ALA A 47 1.09 4.43 7.77
CA ALA A 47 0.23 3.41 8.37
C ALA A 47 0.55 1.99 7.86
N ALA A 48 0.95 1.85 6.60
CA ALA A 48 1.41 0.57 6.05
C ALA A 48 2.70 0.09 6.73
N ALA A 49 3.66 0.98 6.93
CA ALA A 49 4.90 0.68 7.64
C ALA A 49 4.67 0.26 9.10
N ASP A 50 3.64 0.82 9.75
CA ASP A 50 3.25 0.49 11.13
C ASP A 50 2.29 -0.72 11.22
N GLY A 51 1.98 -1.41 10.12
CA GLY A 51 1.01 -2.51 10.09
C GLY A 51 -0.45 -2.09 10.29
N ARG A 52 -0.78 -0.78 10.21
CA ARG A 52 -2.11 -0.21 10.48
C ARG A 52 -2.89 0.16 9.21
N LEU A 53 -2.43 -0.29 8.04
CA LEU A 53 -3.01 0.08 6.75
C LEU A 53 -4.51 -0.21 6.66
N ALA A 54 -4.94 -1.43 7.03
CA ALA A 54 -6.33 -1.85 6.95
C ALA A 54 -7.24 -0.95 7.81
N ARG A 55 -6.80 -0.62 9.03
CA ARG A 55 -7.51 0.28 9.93
C ARG A 55 -7.60 1.69 9.34
N SER A 56 -6.49 2.23 8.83
CA SER A 56 -6.48 3.56 8.22
C SER A 56 -7.40 3.65 7.00
N LEU A 57 -7.47 2.60 6.18
CA LEU A 57 -8.40 2.54 5.06
C LEU A 57 -9.87 2.44 5.52
N ALA A 58 -10.14 1.68 6.59
CA ALA A 58 -11.47 1.60 7.20
C ALA A 58 -11.92 2.96 7.75
N ASP A 59 -11.04 3.69 8.47
CA ASP A 59 -11.30 5.03 9.00
C ASP A 59 -11.58 6.06 7.88
N GLU A 60 -11.07 5.83 6.67
CA GLU A 60 -11.37 6.63 5.48
C GLU A 60 -12.69 6.25 4.77
N GLY A 61 -13.45 5.30 5.30
CA GLY A 61 -14.72 4.81 4.74
C GLY A 61 -14.57 3.56 3.88
N GLY A 62 -13.48 2.80 4.05
CA GLY A 62 -13.19 1.55 3.35
C GLY A 62 -12.69 1.73 1.91
N MET A 63 -12.38 0.60 1.28
CA MET A 63 -11.78 0.58 -0.06
C MET A 63 -12.60 1.36 -1.12
N PRO A 64 -13.94 1.23 -1.19
CA PRO A 64 -14.74 1.97 -2.18
C PRO A 64 -14.58 3.51 -2.08
N SER A 65 -14.40 4.04 -0.86
CA SER A 65 -14.27 5.48 -0.61
C SER A 65 -12.88 6.03 -0.94
N VAL A 66 -11.86 5.19 -0.94
CA VAL A 66 -10.47 5.60 -1.22
C VAL A 66 -10.06 5.39 -2.68
N LEU A 67 -10.76 4.55 -3.42
CA LEU A 67 -10.52 4.38 -4.85
C LEU A 67 -10.90 5.63 -5.64
N TRP A 68 -10.22 5.85 -6.76
CA TRP A 68 -10.47 7.00 -7.62
C TRP A 68 -11.93 7.07 -8.06
N ALA A 69 -12.55 8.25 -7.83
CA ALA A 69 -13.97 8.49 -8.03
C ALA A 69 -14.36 8.81 -9.48
N GLY A 70 -13.40 8.97 -10.39
CA GLY A 70 -13.69 9.27 -11.80
C GLY A 70 -14.02 8.02 -12.62
N GLU A 71 -14.20 8.22 -13.93
CA GLU A 71 -14.46 7.15 -14.88
C GLU A 71 -13.34 6.10 -14.86
N ARG A 72 -13.71 4.86 -14.65
CA ARG A 72 -12.77 3.76 -14.48
C ARG A 72 -12.55 3.04 -15.81
N PRO A 73 -11.29 2.86 -16.25
CA PRO A 73 -11.01 2.01 -17.40
C PRO A 73 -11.44 0.57 -17.12
N LYS A 74 -11.72 -0.20 -18.16
CA LYS A 74 -11.96 -1.64 -18.05
C LYS A 74 -10.70 -2.29 -17.43
N GLY A 75 -10.88 -3.04 -16.35
CA GLY A 75 -9.77 -3.75 -15.71
C GLY A 75 -9.83 -3.69 -14.17
N PRO A 76 -8.83 -4.27 -13.48
CA PRO A 76 -8.81 -4.30 -12.04
C PRO A 76 -8.67 -2.88 -11.45
N VAL A 77 -9.62 -2.53 -10.60
CA VAL A 77 -9.61 -1.25 -9.91
C VAL A 77 -8.66 -1.33 -8.72
N ARG A 78 -7.65 -0.50 -8.73
CA ARG A 78 -6.64 -0.43 -7.66
C ARG A 78 -6.19 1.01 -7.43
N MET A 79 -5.78 1.30 -6.23
CA MET A 79 -4.95 2.44 -5.93
C MET A 79 -3.50 2.01 -5.79
N THR A 80 -2.58 2.88 -6.12
CA THR A 80 -1.14 2.68 -5.94
C THR A 80 -0.57 3.90 -5.26
N VAL A 81 0.20 3.69 -4.21
CA VAL A 81 0.97 4.73 -3.51
C VAL A 81 2.41 4.26 -3.37
N GLY A 82 3.35 5.16 -3.61
CA GLY A 82 4.76 4.83 -3.52
C GLY A 82 5.61 6.04 -3.18
N VAL A 83 6.73 5.77 -2.54
CA VAL A 83 7.74 6.78 -2.17
C VAL A 83 9.14 6.27 -2.50
N GLN A 84 10.03 7.21 -2.74
CA GLN A 84 11.45 6.98 -2.67
C GLN A 84 12.01 7.75 -1.47
N VAL A 85 12.72 7.03 -0.62
CA VAL A 85 13.37 7.55 0.58
C VAL A 85 14.84 7.18 0.48
N ASP A 86 15.69 8.18 0.31
CA ASP A 86 17.11 7.98 0.01
C ASP A 86 17.27 6.98 -1.16
N ASP A 87 17.90 5.82 -0.93
CA ASP A 87 18.15 4.78 -1.94
C ASP A 87 17.06 3.69 -1.96
N LEU A 88 15.99 3.82 -1.19
CA LEU A 88 14.90 2.85 -1.14
C LEU A 88 13.66 3.38 -1.85
N GLU A 89 13.11 2.57 -2.76
CA GLU A 89 11.81 2.80 -3.40
C GLU A 89 10.81 1.77 -2.86
N TYR A 90 9.73 2.26 -2.23
CA TYR A 90 8.62 1.44 -1.76
C TYR A 90 7.36 1.77 -2.53
N GLU A 91 6.64 0.74 -2.97
CA GLU A 91 5.38 0.85 -3.71
C GLU A 91 4.37 -0.16 -3.19
N LEU A 92 3.15 0.32 -2.91
CA LEU A 92 2.02 -0.45 -2.42
C LEU A 92 0.82 -0.26 -3.33
N SER A 93 0.22 -1.36 -3.78
CA SER A 93 -1.03 -1.37 -4.54
C SER A 93 -2.12 -2.12 -3.79
N CYS A 94 -3.25 -1.47 -3.57
CA CYS A 94 -4.42 -2.05 -2.92
C CYS A 94 -5.65 -1.98 -3.83
N GLY A 95 -6.57 -2.89 -3.64
CA GLY A 95 -7.83 -2.94 -4.38
C GLY A 95 -8.85 -3.84 -3.69
N LEU A 96 -10.00 -3.99 -4.30
CA LEU A 96 -11.02 -4.93 -3.86
C LEU A 96 -10.67 -6.35 -4.29
N MET A 97 -11.13 -7.34 -3.54
CA MET A 97 -11.13 -8.73 -3.99
C MET A 97 -12.00 -8.88 -5.23
N PRO A 98 -11.69 -9.82 -6.14
CA PRO A 98 -12.64 -10.21 -7.16
C PRO A 98 -13.92 -10.72 -6.49
N PRO A 99 -15.11 -10.37 -7.00
CA PRO A 99 -16.35 -10.86 -6.44
C PRO A 99 -16.41 -12.39 -6.51
N VAL A 100 -16.74 -13.04 -5.41
CA VAL A 100 -16.95 -14.49 -5.34
C VAL A 100 -18.42 -14.83 -5.47
N PRO A 101 -18.80 -15.94 -6.14
CA PRO A 101 -20.19 -16.40 -6.16
C PRO A 101 -20.68 -16.64 -4.74
N GLY A 102 -21.83 -16.04 -4.38
CA GLY A 102 -22.42 -16.12 -3.03
C GLY A 102 -22.09 -14.92 -2.13
N GLY A 103 -21.21 -14.03 -2.55
CA GLY A 103 -20.80 -12.86 -1.78
C GLY A 103 -19.97 -13.22 -0.54
N SER A 104 -19.27 -12.23 0.02
CA SER A 104 -18.55 -12.35 1.28
C SER A 104 -18.76 -11.08 2.10
N ALA A 105 -18.85 -11.19 3.43
CA ALA A 105 -18.87 -10.04 4.31
C ALA A 105 -17.62 -9.16 4.18
N PHE A 106 -16.54 -9.70 3.59
CA PHE A 106 -15.22 -9.05 3.43
C PHE A 106 -14.97 -8.55 2.00
N ASP A 107 -15.96 -8.54 1.12
CA ASP A 107 -15.81 -8.11 -0.29
C ASP A 107 -15.36 -6.64 -0.42
N LEU A 108 -15.62 -5.83 0.59
CA LEU A 108 -15.24 -4.41 0.63
C LEU A 108 -13.94 -4.14 1.40
N ASP A 109 -13.34 -5.16 1.97
CA ASP A 109 -12.10 -5.02 2.72
C ASP A 109 -10.91 -4.73 1.80
N PRO A 110 -9.95 -3.94 2.27
CA PRO A 110 -8.76 -3.64 1.50
C PRO A 110 -7.91 -4.90 1.32
N HIS A 111 -7.58 -5.19 0.06
CA HIS A 111 -6.68 -6.28 -0.28
C HIS A 111 -5.40 -5.73 -0.90
N VAL A 112 -4.25 -6.07 -0.30
CA VAL A 112 -2.95 -5.76 -0.88
C VAL A 112 -2.75 -6.63 -2.11
N LYS A 113 -2.75 -6.00 -3.29
CA LYS A 113 -2.55 -6.68 -4.58
C LYS A 113 -1.09 -6.87 -4.88
N GLU A 114 -0.32 -5.85 -4.59
CA GLU A 114 1.12 -5.84 -4.86
C GLU A 114 1.82 -4.91 -3.89
N GLU A 115 2.98 -5.33 -3.42
CA GLU A 115 3.88 -4.55 -2.59
C GLU A 115 5.31 -4.81 -3.04
N ARG A 116 6.09 -3.76 -3.20
CA ARG A 116 7.47 -3.85 -3.69
C ARG A 116 8.39 -2.95 -2.88
N LEU A 117 9.55 -3.48 -2.55
CA LEU A 117 10.67 -2.72 -2.01
C LEU A 117 11.87 -2.92 -2.93
N ARG A 118 12.47 -1.82 -3.38
CA ARG A 118 13.63 -1.82 -4.28
C ARG A 118 14.74 -0.95 -3.72
N LEU A 119 15.98 -1.39 -3.91
CA LEU A 119 17.16 -0.56 -3.75
C LEU A 119 17.45 0.15 -5.08
N VAL A 120 17.70 1.45 -5.02
CA VAL A 120 17.95 2.33 -6.17
C VAL A 120 19.41 2.81 -6.13
N GLU A 121 20.23 2.28 -7.01
CA GLU A 121 21.63 2.64 -7.17
C GLU A 121 21.84 3.34 -8.52
N GLY A 122 21.72 4.67 -8.54
CA GLY A 122 21.75 5.44 -9.78
C GLY A 122 20.61 5.06 -10.72
N ARG A 123 20.92 4.36 -11.83
CA ARG A 123 19.91 3.86 -12.78
C ARG A 123 19.45 2.43 -12.52
N LYS A 124 20.15 1.70 -11.67
CA LYS A 124 19.85 0.31 -11.34
C LYS A 124 18.80 0.26 -10.24
N ARG A 125 17.79 -0.60 -10.41
CA ARG A 125 16.78 -0.90 -9.39
C ARG A 125 16.83 -2.39 -9.08
N THR A 126 17.21 -2.72 -7.86
CA THR A 126 17.28 -4.10 -7.39
C THR A 126 16.09 -4.37 -6.49
N GLU A 127 15.23 -5.31 -6.86
CA GLU A 127 14.08 -5.72 -6.06
C GLU A 127 14.56 -6.51 -4.85
N ILE A 128 14.30 -6.00 -3.64
CA ILE A 128 14.63 -6.62 -2.36
C ILE A 128 13.46 -7.49 -1.89
N MET A 129 12.23 -6.93 -1.99
CA MET A 129 11.01 -7.62 -1.59
C MET A 129 9.93 -7.36 -2.61
N ARG A 130 9.18 -8.40 -2.91
CA ARG A 130 7.95 -8.35 -3.68
C ARG A 130 6.91 -9.22 -3.01
N ARG A 131 5.72 -8.67 -2.86
CA ARG A 131 4.54 -9.40 -2.44
C ARG A 131 3.48 -9.27 -3.50
N ASP A 132 2.96 -10.41 -3.93
CA ASP A 132 1.80 -10.51 -4.80
C ASP A 132 0.69 -11.22 -4.04
N ASN A 133 -0.36 -10.50 -3.70
CA ASN A 133 -1.47 -10.99 -2.86
C ASN A 133 -0.94 -11.64 -1.55
N ALA A 134 -1.10 -12.95 -1.41
CA ALA A 134 -0.72 -13.71 -0.20
C ALA A 134 0.72 -14.24 -0.22
N THR A 135 1.47 -14.06 -1.31
CA THR A 135 2.83 -14.59 -1.45
C THR A 135 3.85 -13.47 -1.38
N ALA A 136 4.79 -13.57 -0.45
CA ALA A 136 5.92 -12.67 -0.36
C ALA A 136 7.22 -13.38 -0.75
N VAL A 137 8.03 -12.72 -1.56
CA VAL A 137 9.37 -13.15 -1.96
C VAL A 137 10.35 -12.10 -1.49
N VAL A 138 11.29 -12.50 -0.66
CA VAL A 138 12.36 -11.63 -0.16
C VAL A 138 13.69 -12.14 -0.72
N ARG A 139 14.57 -11.24 -1.09
CA ARG A 139 15.93 -11.59 -1.50
C ARG A 139 16.84 -11.54 -0.27
N ASP A 140 17.54 -12.61 -0.01
CA ASP A 140 18.54 -12.67 1.05
C ASP A 140 19.85 -11.96 0.66
N ASP A 141 20.79 -11.84 1.59
CA ASP A 141 22.10 -11.20 1.38
C ASP A 141 22.95 -11.91 0.33
N GLN A 142 22.65 -13.17 0.02
CA GLN A 142 23.30 -13.98 -1.01
C GLN A 142 22.61 -13.86 -2.37
N GLY A 143 21.52 -13.07 -2.47
CA GLY A 143 20.74 -12.91 -3.69
C GLY A 143 19.75 -14.04 -3.97
N SER A 144 19.65 -15.03 -3.08
CA SER A 144 18.66 -16.11 -3.16
C SER A 144 17.27 -15.60 -2.84
N ARG A 145 16.24 -16.23 -3.43
CA ARG A 145 14.84 -15.88 -3.19
C ARG A 145 14.28 -16.76 -2.09
N VAL A 146 13.82 -16.15 -1.01
CA VAL A 146 13.08 -16.83 0.06
C VAL A 146 11.62 -16.50 -0.12
N THR A 147 10.78 -17.52 -0.34
CA THR A 147 9.33 -17.36 -0.44
C THR A 147 8.71 -17.65 0.93
N SER A 148 7.95 -16.70 1.45
CA SER A 148 7.17 -16.86 2.68
C SER A 148 5.70 -16.68 2.36
N PRO A 149 4.79 -17.52 2.86
CA PRO A 149 3.37 -17.19 2.90
C PRO A 149 3.23 -15.93 3.75
N SER A 150 2.41 -14.97 3.30
CA SER A 150 2.27 -13.70 3.99
C SER A 150 1.85 -13.89 5.44
N LEU A 151 2.50 -13.18 6.35
CA LEU A 151 2.20 -13.17 7.80
C LEU A 151 0.85 -12.48 8.15
N VAL A 152 -0.02 -12.27 7.19
CA VAL A 152 -1.37 -11.75 7.42
C VAL A 152 -2.23 -12.88 7.95
N GLY A 153 -2.30 -13.03 9.28
CA GLY A 153 -3.19 -13.99 9.93
C GLY A 153 -2.68 -14.69 11.19
N ARG A 154 -1.56 -14.28 11.78
CA ARG A 154 -1.02 -14.95 12.99
C ARG A 154 -1.30 -14.28 14.33
N GLU A 155 -2.12 -13.25 14.41
CA GLU A 155 -2.41 -12.61 15.72
C GLU A 155 -3.71 -13.06 16.40
N ALA A 156 -4.40 -14.11 15.94
CA ALA A 156 -5.65 -14.56 16.57
C ALA A 156 -5.54 -15.85 17.42
N ASP A 157 -4.45 -16.61 17.37
CA ASP A 157 -4.42 -17.93 17.99
C ASP A 157 -3.58 -18.09 19.27
N ASP A 158 -2.91 -17.04 19.77
CA ASP A 158 -2.01 -17.21 20.94
C ASP A 158 -2.56 -16.72 22.30
N GLN A 159 -3.85 -16.42 22.40
CA GLN A 159 -4.45 -16.06 23.70
C GLN A 159 -5.47 -17.06 24.25
N SER A 160 -5.68 -18.22 23.64
CA SER A 160 -6.67 -19.18 24.15
C SER A 160 -6.11 -20.35 24.97
N SER A 161 -4.79 -20.39 25.25
CA SER A 161 -4.19 -21.56 25.95
C SER A 161 -3.71 -21.31 27.40
N GLN A 162 -4.07 -20.19 28.04
CA GLN A 162 -3.69 -19.93 29.44
C GLN A 162 -4.85 -19.77 30.45
N CYS A 163 -5.99 -20.35 30.19
CA CYS A 163 -7.04 -20.45 31.19
C CYS A 163 -7.58 -21.88 31.33
N ALA A 164 -6.76 -22.80 31.83
CA ALA A 164 -7.25 -24.03 32.46
C ALA A 164 -6.11 -24.72 33.24
N ARG A 165 -5.97 -24.44 34.51
CA ARG A 165 -5.63 -25.46 35.52
C ARG A 165 -6.10 -25.00 36.90
N PRO A 166 -6.46 -25.99 37.73
CA PRO A 166 -7.40 -25.88 38.84
C PRO A 166 -6.84 -25.20 40.08
#